data_862409969adf1f40a0b9502584093252
#
_entry.id   862409969adf1f40a0b9502584093252
#
_cell.length_a   1.000
_cell.length_b   1.000
_cell.length_c   1.000
_cell.angle_alpha   90.00
_cell.angle_beta   90.00
_cell.angle_gamma   90.00
#
_symmetry.space_group_name_H-M   'P 1'
#
loop_
_entity.id
_entity.type
_entity.pdbx_description
1 polymer ?
#
loop_
_entity_poly.entity_id
_entity_poly.type
_entity_poly.pdbx_seq_one_letter_code
_entity_poly.pdbx_strand_id
1 'polypeptide(L)'
;MTRYVLIGAGAIGAPVAAQLHESATDVVLVARGAHARAIREHGLTYARPDGDRQVRVPVVESAAELELRTDDVLVVATKTQATEAVLQEWAWRPVTGASTAAETLPLISLQNGLENERAALRRFARVSGASVWMPSSYLRPGEVVAPGEPQVGTFWLGRYPGGLDPDTERWADDLRRANFVVRLVDDLPRWKAGKLLANLANAADALFPDDDRAGELNQALRAEARQVLAAAGLDPADPRDDPEVDLRAFGLAPALLDRYGGSSTRQSLSRASGDTEADFLNGEIVLLGRLHGVPTPLNSRIQAAVASVARDGVPPGGVGTALLDDLLCDAAQQGAPTG
;
A
#
# COMPACT_ATOMS: atom_id res chain seq x y z
N MET A 1 -1.93 -13.07 24.64
CA MET A 1 -2.27 -13.25 23.21
C MET A 1 -1.90 -11.97 22.47
N THR A 2 -1.29 -12.07 21.29
CA THR A 2 -0.91 -10.89 20.49
C THR A 2 -2.16 -10.09 20.10
N ARG A 3 -2.13 -8.76 20.30
CA ARG A 3 -3.14 -7.84 19.79
C ARG A 3 -2.56 -7.00 18.67
N TYR A 4 -3.24 -6.94 17.54
CA TYR A 4 -2.84 -6.10 16.40
C TYR A 4 -3.53 -4.74 16.44
N VAL A 5 -2.75 -3.68 16.42
CA VAL A 5 -3.24 -2.29 16.35
C VAL A 5 -3.07 -1.82 14.91
N LEU A 6 -4.14 -1.92 14.11
CA LEU A 6 -4.17 -1.54 12.70
C LEU A 6 -4.36 -0.03 12.54
N ILE A 7 -3.28 0.69 12.26
CA ILE A 7 -3.28 2.16 12.12
C ILE A 7 -3.56 2.52 10.67
N GLY A 8 -4.80 2.94 10.40
CA GLY A 8 -5.30 3.26 9.07
C GLY A 8 -6.35 2.25 8.58
N ALA A 9 -7.60 2.68 8.53
CA ALA A 9 -8.76 1.88 8.14
C ALA A 9 -9.10 2.03 6.64
N GLY A 10 -8.09 2.23 5.79
CA GLY A 10 -8.27 2.35 4.33
C GLY A 10 -8.46 1.00 3.63
N ALA A 11 -8.25 1.02 2.31
CA ALA A 11 -8.39 -0.15 1.44
C ALA A 11 -7.53 -1.35 1.87
N ILE A 12 -6.40 -1.14 2.54
CA ILE A 12 -5.53 -2.21 3.03
C ILE A 12 -5.85 -2.57 4.48
N GLY A 13 -5.82 -1.61 5.39
CA GLY A 13 -5.90 -1.88 6.83
C GLY A 13 -7.27 -2.42 7.28
N ALA A 14 -8.38 -1.92 6.73
CA ALA A 14 -9.69 -2.37 7.15
C ALA A 14 -10.02 -3.82 6.74
N PRO A 15 -9.72 -4.28 5.50
CA PRO A 15 -9.85 -5.71 5.16
C PRO A 15 -8.95 -6.62 5.99
N VAL A 16 -7.70 -6.21 6.26
CA VAL A 16 -6.78 -6.97 7.12
C VAL A 16 -7.33 -7.09 8.54
N ALA A 17 -7.83 -5.98 9.11
CA ALA A 17 -8.45 -5.99 10.43
C ALA A 17 -9.70 -6.88 10.49
N ALA A 18 -10.56 -6.81 9.45
CA ALA A 18 -11.75 -7.65 9.36
C ALA A 18 -11.40 -9.14 9.34
N GLN A 19 -10.44 -9.54 8.51
CA GLN A 19 -10.01 -10.93 8.38
C GLN A 19 -9.34 -11.45 9.66
N LEU A 20 -8.50 -10.67 10.29
CA LEU A 20 -7.90 -11.02 11.59
C LEU A 20 -8.98 -11.18 12.67
N HIS A 21 -9.95 -10.27 12.72
CA HIS A 21 -11.07 -10.35 13.66
C HIS A 21 -11.92 -11.60 13.44
N GLU A 22 -12.27 -11.92 12.19
CA GLU A 22 -13.02 -13.12 11.83
C GLU A 22 -12.26 -14.42 12.14
N SER A 23 -10.93 -14.39 12.13
CA SER A 23 -10.07 -15.52 12.56
C SER A 23 -9.85 -15.60 14.08
N ALA A 24 -10.62 -14.86 14.87
CA ALA A 24 -10.53 -14.78 16.33
C ALA A 24 -9.18 -14.24 16.85
N THR A 25 -8.48 -13.44 16.06
CA THR A 25 -7.29 -12.72 16.46
C THR A 25 -7.67 -11.40 17.12
N ASP A 26 -7.05 -11.04 18.25
CA ASP A 26 -7.31 -9.76 18.93
C ASP A 26 -6.80 -8.60 18.07
N VAL A 27 -7.69 -7.69 17.69
CA VAL A 27 -7.39 -6.58 16.79
C VAL A 27 -8.15 -5.32 17.19
N VAL A 28 -7.49 -4.17 17.10
CA VAL A 28 -8.08 -2.84 17.22
C VAL A 28 -7.78 -2.06 15.95
N LEU A 29 -8.80 -1.45 15.36
CA LEU A 29 -8.67 -0.65 14.15
C LEU A 29 -8.60 0.83 14.53
N VAL A 30 -7.61 1.55 14.01
CA VAL A 30 -7.49 3.01 14.16
C VAL A 30 -8.05 3.67 12.90
N ALA A 31 -9.21 4.31 13.04
CA ALA A 31 -9.90 5.02 11.97
C ALA A 31 -10.25 6.43 12.43
N ARG A 32 -10.54 7.36 11.51
CA ARG A 32 -10.86 8.75 11.87
C ARG A 32 -12.14 9.24 11.22
N GLY A 33 -12.78 10.21 11.85
CA GLY A 33 -13.87 10.99 11.28
C GLY A 33 -15.10 10.16 10.91
N ALA A 34 -15.69 10.43 9.74
CA ALA A 34 -16.92 9.77 9.30
C ALA A 34 -16.77 8.23 9.19
N HIS A 35 -15.57 7.75 8.81
CA HIS A 35 -15.32 6.31 8.71
C HIS A 35 -15.33 5.63 10.08
N ALA A 36 -14.65 6.22 11.08
CA ALA A 36 -14.67 5.71 12.45
C ALA A 36 -16.08 5.69 13.04
N ARG A 37 -16.84 6.77 12.84
CA ARG A 37 -18.23 6.85 13.32
C ARG A 37 -19.10 5.75 12.69
N ALA A 38 -19.05 5.58 11.39
CA ALA A 38 -19.82 4.56 10.69
C ALA A 38 -19.50 3.14 11.18
N ILE A 39 -18.21 2.83 11.42
CA ILE A 39 -17.79 1.53 11.94
C ILE A 39 -18.26 1.32 13.37
N ARG A 40 -18.19 2.34 14.24
CA ARG A 40 -18.68 2.24 15.63
C ARG A 40 -20.19 1.99 15.70
N GLU A 41 -20.96 2.69 14.88
CA GLU A 41 -22.42 2.64 14.90
C GLU A 41 -22.96 1.37 14.25
N HIS A 42 -22.42 0.98 13.10
CA HIS A 42 -23.01 -0.06 12.25
C HIS A 42 -22.11 -1.29 12.06
N GLY A 43 -20.83 -1.23 12.46
CA GLY A 43 -19.80 -2.18 12.07
C GLY A 43 -19.21 -1.81 10.70
N LEU A 44 -18.12 -2.48 10.34
CA LEU A 44 -17.50 -2.37 9.02
C LEU A 44 -18.27 -3.23 8.03
N THR A 45 -18.87 -2.62 7.01
CA THR A 45 -19.39 -3.35 5.84
C THR A 45 -18.21 -3.87 5.04
N TYR A 46 -18.02 -5.17 5.07
CA TYR A 46 -16.93 -5.86 4.40
C TYR A 46 -17.47 -6.71 3.25
N ALA A 47 -17.25 -6.23 2.02
CA ALA A 47 -17.72 -6.88 0.80
C ALA A 47 -16.67 -7.87 0.29
N ARG A 48 -17.10 -9.14 0.20
CA ARG A 48 -16.29 -10.25 -0.28
C ARG A 48 -17.03 -11.03 -1.38
N PRO A 49 -16.35 -11.91 -2.16
CA PRO A 49 -16.99 -12.75 -3.18
C PRO A 49 -18.15 -13.61 -2.67
N ASP A 50 -18.07 -14.03 -1.41
CA ASP A 50 -19.08 -14.85 -0.73
C ASP A 50 -20.19 -14.02 -0.05
N GLY A 51 -20.21 -12.70 -0.21
CA GLY A 51 -21.24 -11.78 0.28
C GLY A 51 -20.72 -10.68 1.19
N ASP A 52 -21.59 -9.69 1.41
CA ASP A 52 -21.33 -8.59 2.33
C ASP A 52 -21.52 -9.02 3.78
N ARG A 53 -20.62 -8.61 4.65
CA ARG A 53 -20.66 -8.89 6.09
C ARG A 53 -20.54 -7.62 6.91
N GLN A 54 -21.18 -7.58 8.07
CA GLN A 54 -20.99 -6.53 9.09
C GLN A 54 -20.01 -7.02 10.14
N VAL A 55 -18.76 -6.53 10.07
CA VAL A 55 -17.71 -6.94 11.01
C VAL A 55 -17.57 -5.89 12.10
N ARG A 56 -17.77 -6.30 13.38
CA ARG A 56 -17.72 -5.42 14.54
C ARG A 56 -16.31 -5.39 15.15
N VAL A 57 -15.34 -4.88 14.38
CA VAL A 57 -13.98 -4.68 14.85
C VAL A 57 -13.97 -3.52 15.87
N PRO A 58 -13.32 -3.67 17.05
CA PRO A 58 -13.07 -2.55 17.93
C PRO A 58 -12.36 -1.41 17.21
N VAL A 59 -12.85 -0.15 17.39
CA VAL A 59 -12.30 1.01 16.70
C VAL A 59 -12.01 2.15 17.64
N VAL A 60 -10.82 2.77 17.48
CA VAL A 60 -10.39 4.01 18.15
C VAL A 60 -10.03 5.08 17.11
N GLU A 61 -10.02 6.36 17.48
CA GLU A 61 -9.67 7.44 16.55
C GLU A 61 -8.24 7.94 16.69
N SER A 62 -7.60 7.65 17.82
CA SER A 62 -6.23 8.09 18.09
C SER A 62 -5.51 7.16 19.06
N ALA A 63 -4.19 7.32 19.15
CA ALA A 63 -3.38 6.62 20.14
C ALA A 63 -3.77 6.97 21.60
N ALA A 64 -4.40 8.12 21.82
CA ALA A 64 -4.82 8.56 23.16
C ALA A 64 -5.98 7.72 23.72
N GLU A 65 -6.77 7.09 22.86
CA GLU A 65 -7.91 6.24 23.24
C GLU A 65 -7.51 4.78 23.53
N LEU A 66 -6.23 4.44 23.36
CA LEU A 66 -5.76 3.06 23.51
C LEU A 66 -4.62 2.98 24.54
N GLU A 67 -4.79 2.11 25.52
CA GLU A 67 -3.71 1.70 26.40
C GLU A 67 -2.89 0.59 25.69
N LEU A 68 -1.59 0.85 25.48
CA LEU A 68 -0.69 -0.09 24.84
C LEU A 68 -0.18 -1.13 25.83
N ARG A 69 -0.06 -2.38 25.36
CA ARG A 69 0.40 -3.55 26.11
C ARG A 69 1.65 -4.13 25.49
N THR A 70 2.43 -4.88 26.23
CA THR A 70 3.68 -5.49 25.77
C THR A 70 3.50 -6.55 24.67
N ASP A 71 2.27 -7.05 24.49
CA ASP A 71 1.90 -8.03 23.46
C ASP A 71 1.22 -7.38 22.23
N ASP A 72 1.25 -6.04 22.12
CA ASP A 72 0.76 -5.33 20.95
C ASP A 72 1.74 -5.38 19.79
N VAL A 73 1.19 -5.41 18.58
CA VAL A 73 1.91 -5.23 17.32
C VAL A 73 1.29 -4.02 16.59
N LEU A 74 2.10 -3.00 16.33
CA LEU A 74 1.64 -1.84 15.57
C LEU A 74 1.72 -2.13 14.07
N VAL A 75 0.60 -2.01 13.36
CA VAL A 75 0.53 -2.24 11.91
C VAL A 75 0.11 -0.96 11.22
N VAL A 76 1.00 -0.38 10.41
CA VAL A 76 0.75 0.87 9.69
C VAL A 76 0.25 0.57 8.29
N ALA A 77 -0.98 1.02 7.99
CA ALA A 77 -1.66 0.87 6.71
C ALA A 77 -2.25 2.20 6.20
N THR A 78 -1.71 3.32 6.66
CA THR A 78 -2.04 4.66 6.15
C THR A 78 -1.33 4.91 4.82
N LYS A 79 -1.72 5.96 4.10
CA LYS A 79 -0.92 6.42 2.96
C LYS A 79 0.44 6.94 3.42
N THR A 80 1.45 6.85 2.56
CA THR A 80 2.85 7.18 2.86
C THR A 80 3.02 8.61 3.38
N GLN A 81 2.30 9.59 2.85
CA GLN A 81 2.37 10.98 3.31
C GLN A 81 1.90 11.19 4.76
N ALA A 82 1.17 10.24 5.34
CA ALA A 82 0.78 10.28 6.74
C ALA A 82 1.78 9.59 7.69
N THR A 83 2.78 8.91 7.16
CA THR A 83 3.70 8.06 7.95
C THR A 83 4.39 8.83 9.05
N GLU A 84 4.96 10.00 8.76
CA GLU A 84 5.69 10.78 9.76
C GLU A 84 4.78 11.18 10.94
N ALA A 85 3.55 11.64 10.66
CA ALA A 85 2.58 11.99 11.70
C ALA A 85 2.16 10.78 12.54
N VAL A 86 1.97 9.61 11.90
CA VAL A 86 1.69 8.35 12.61
C VAL A 86 2.85 7.98 13.51
N LEU A 87 4.08 7.99 13.00
CA LEU A 87 5.25 7.65 13.79
C LEU A 87 5.45 8.60 14.99
N GLN A 88 5.20 9.90 14.80
CA GLN A 88 5.24 10.87 15.91
C GLN A 88 4.16 10.60 16.97
N GLU A 89 2.94 10.26 16.55
CA GLU A 89 1.83 10.00 17.46
C GLU A 89 2.06 8.74 18.31
N TRP A 90 2.64 7.68 17.72
CA TRP A 90 2.69 6.35 18.35
C TRP A 90 4.02 6.00 19.00
N ALA A 91 5.17 6.47 18.47
CA ALA A 91 6.50 5.99 18.89
C ALA A 91 6.77 6.16 20.40
N TRP A 92 6.42 7.30 20.94
CA TRP A 92 6.74 7.66 22.33
C TRP A 92 5.61 7.40 23.32
N ARG A 93 4.58 6.69 22.90
CA ARG A 93 3.49 6.28 23.79
C ARG A 93 4.00 5.29 24.83
N PRO A 94 3.61 5.44 26.11
CA PRO A 94 3.97 4.47 27.14
C PRO A 94 3.28 3.14 26.87
N VAL A 95 4.01 2.05 27.17
CA VAL A 95 3.50 0.68 27.12
C VAL A 95 3.37 0.19 28.56
N THR A 96 2.18 -0.30 28.93
CA THR A 96 1.92 -0.78 30.31
C THR A 96 2.88 -1.88 30.71
N GLY A 97 3.63 -1.67 31.79
CA GLY A 97 4.64 -2.63 32.27
C GLY A 97 5.96 -2.62 31.51
N ALA A 98 6.19 -1.65 30.61
CA ALA A 98 7.42 -1.52 29.84
C ALA A 98 7.78 -0.04 29.58
N SER A 99 8.65 0.22 28.59
CA SER A 99 9.06 1.58 28.18
C SER A 99 8.11 2.16 27.13
N THR A 100 8.61 2.77 26.08
CA THR A 100 7.83 3.34 24.98
C THR A 100 7.49 2.31 23.92
N ALA A 101 6.50 2.62 23.07
CA ALA A 101 6.15 1.75 21.95
C ALA A 101 7.33 1.52 20.99
N ALA A 102 8.12 2.57 20.72
CA ALA A 102 9.28 2.50 19.85
C ALA A 102 10.34 1.50 20.32
N GLU A 103 10.55 1.38 21.63
CA GLU A 103 11.53 0.46 22.23
C GLU A 103 10.95 -0.93 22.46
N THR A 104 9.65 -1.03 22.72
CA THR A 104 9.02 -2.28 23.21
C THR A 104 8.29 -3.04 22.11
N LEU A 105 7.57 -2.35 21.23
CA LEU A 105 6.64 -2.99 20.29
C LEU A 105 7.24 -3.18 18.90
N PRO A 106 6.93 -4.26 18.17
CA PRO A 106 7.22 -4.37 16.77
C PRO A 106 6.27 -3.46 15.97
N LEU A 107 6.81 -2.87 14.90
CA LEU A 107 6.04 -2.14 13.90
C LEU A 107 6.13 -2.85 12.55
N ILE A 108 4.99 -3.01 11.90
CA ILE A 108 4.87 -3.63 10.59
C ILE A 108 4.22 -2.64 9.62
N SER A 109 4.88 -2.37 8.49
CA SER A 109 4.34 -1.50 7.43
C SER A 109 3.65 -2.34 6.36
N LEU A 110 2.38 -2.04 6.09
CA LEU A 110 1.61 -2.55 4.95
C LEU A 110 1.51 -1.53 3.81
N GLN A 111 2.35 -0.53 3.83
CA GLN A 111 2.28 0.61 2.93
C GLN A 111 3.05 0.35 1.63
N ASN A 112 2.60 0.98 0.54
CA ASN A 112 3.34 1.01 -0.72
C ASN A 112 4.57 1.92 -0.62
N GLY A 113 5.44 1.86 -1.66
CA GLY A 113 6.67 2.67 -1.71
C GLY A 113 7.83 2.09 -0.91
N LEU A 114 8.94 2.83 -0.82
CA LEU A 114 10.20 2.38 -0.22
C LEU A 114 10.58 3.13 1.07
N GLU A 115 9.91 4.25 1.38
CA GLU A 115 10.34 5.15 2.45
C GLU A 115 9.80 4.75 3.84
N ASN A 116 8.69 4.04 3.92
CA ASN A 116 7.94 3.88 5.17
C ASN A 116 8.72 3.11 6.25
N GLU A 117 9.31 1.99 5.90
CA GLU A 117 10.11 1.17 6.81
C GLU A 117 11.39 1.91 7.25
N ARG A 118 12.00 2.66 6.33
CA ARG A 118 13.16 3.49 6.62
C ARG A 118 12.82 4.63 7.59
N ALA A 119 11.68 5.29 7.39
CA ALA A 119 11.19 6.32 8.31
C ALA A 119 10.89 5.73 9.70
N ALA A 120 10.24 4.55 9.75
CA ALA A 120 9.92 3.86 10.99
C ALA A 120 11.19 3.46 11.77
N LEU A 121 12.22 2.97 11.08
CA LEU A 121 13.47 2.52 11.71
C LEU A 121 14.25 3.65 12.40
N ARG A 122 13.94 4.92 12.10
CA ARG A 122 14.51 6.06 12.86
C ARG A 122 14.07 6.09 14.33
N ARG A 123 12.95 5.43 14.65
CA ARG A 123 12.32 5.44 15.99
C ARG A 123 12.16 4.04 16.57
N PHE A 124 11.65 3.10 15.79
CA PHE A 124 11.33 1.75 16.25
C PHE A 124 12.53 0.81 16.10
N ALA A 125 12.83 0.07 17.16
CA ALA A 125 13.92 -0.90 17.17
C ALA A 125 13.63 -2.15 16.30
N ARG A 126 12.34 -2.50 16.15
CA ARG A 126 11.88 -3.68 15.41
C ARG A 126 10.90 -3.25 14.34
N VAL A 127 11.35 -3.25 13.08
CA VAL A 127 10.57 -2.86 11.91
C VAL A 127 10.52 -4.01 10.91
N SER A 128 9.33 -4.35 10.50
CA SER A 128 9.04 -5.27 9.40
C SER A 128 8.13 -4.58 8.40
N GLY A 129 7.98 -5.16 7.23
CA GLY A 129 7.07 -4.65 6.23
C GLY A 129 6.62 -5.73 5.28
N ALA A 130 5.69 -5.39 4.40
CA ALA A 130 5.22 -6.29 3.37
C ALA A 130 5.10 -5.62 2.00
N SER A 131 5.44 -6.37 0.96
CA SER A 131 4.97 -6.11 -0.39
C SER A 131 3.55 -6.65 -0.50
N VAL A 132 2.56 -5.74 -0.56
CA VAL A 132 1.13 -6.05 -0.45
C VAL A 132 0.49 -6.15 -1.83
N TRP A 133 -0.04 -7.33 -2.17
CA TRP A 133 -0.78 -7.61 -3.40
C TRP A 133 -2.20 -8.02 -3.04
N MET A 134 -3.00 -7.03 -2.71
CA MET A 134 -4.39 -7.20 -2.28
C MET A 134 -5.27 -6.20 -3.02
N PRO A 135 -6.05 -6.67 -4.02
CA PRO A 135 -7.08 -5.83 -4.63
C PRO A 135 -8.11 -5.46 -3.57
N SER A 136 -8.29 -4.17 -3.36
CA SER A 136 -9.24 -3.68 -2.35
C SER A 136 -9.59 -2.23 -2.58
N SER A 137 -10.75 -1.82 -2.10
CA SER A 137 -11.25 -0.45 -2.24
C SER A 137 -11.84 0.08 -0.96
N TYR A 138 -11.61 1.36 -0.74
CA TYR A 138 -12.29 2.19 0.24
C TYR A 138 -12.80 3.46 -0.46
N LEU A 139 -14.07 3.52 -0.74
CA LEU A 139 -14.71 4.66 -1.43
C LEU A 139 -15.71 5.39 -0.54
N ARG A 140 -16.33 4.71 0.42
CA ARG A 140 -17.38 5.25 1.29
C ARG A 140 -17.10 4.98 2.76
N PRO A 141 -17.41 5.93 3.67
CA PRO A 141 -17.31 5.67 5.10
C PRO A 141 -18.07 4.42 5.54
N GLY A 142 -17.43 3.57 6.35
CA GLY A 142 -18.01 2.33 6.87
C GLY A 142 -17.99 1.14 5.92
N GLU A 143 -17.48 1.27 4.68
CA GLU A 143 -17.47 0.19 3.69
C GLU A 143 -16.08 -0.03 3.11
N VAL A 144 -15.69 -1.31 2.97
CA VAL A 144 -14.52 -1.73 2.19
C VAL A 144 -14.87 -2.93 1.32
N VAL A 145 -14.24 -3.00 0.16
CA VAL A 145 -14.45 -4.07 -0.83
C VAL A 145 -13.12 -4.77 -1.08
N ALA A 146 -13.10 -6.09 -0.98
CA ALA A 146 -11.93 -6.91 -1.28
C ALA A 146 -12.34 -8.07 -2.21
N PRO A 147 -12.28 -7.86 -3.52
CA PRO A 147 -12.79 -8.80 -4.53
C PRO A 147 -11.88 -10.01 -4.77
N GLY A 148 -10.70 -10.07 -4.17
CA GLY A 148 -9.73 -11.15 -4.39
C GLY A 148 -10.26 -12.52 -3.97
N GLU A 149 -10.08 -13.55 -4.80
CA GLU A 149 -10.46 -14.94 -4.53
C GLU A 149 -9.44 -15.93 -5.10
N PRO A 150 -9.31 -17.15 -4.52
CA PRO A 150 -9.97 -17.65 -3.31
C PRO A 150 -9.47 -17.00 -2.01
N GLN A 151 -8.22 -16.50 -1.96
CA GLN A 151 -7.69 -15.72 -0.84
C GLN A 151 -7.93 -14.21 -1.05
N VAL A 152 -7.83 -13.45 0.05
CA VAL A 152 -8.04 -11.99 0.02
C VAL A 152 -6.93 -11.26 -0.70
N GLY A 153 -5.70 -11.76 -0.57
CA GLY A 153 -4.50 -11.18 -1.18
C GLY A 153 -3.25 -11.93 -0.78
N THR A 154 -2.12 -11.45 -1.28
CA THR A 154 -0.79 -12.03 -1.05
C THR A 154 0.15 -11.01 -0.43
N PHE A 155 0.96 -11.44 0.53
CA PHE A 155 1.98 -10.64 1.19
C PHE A 155 3.34 -11.32 1.07
N TRP A 156 4.35 -10.57 0.60
CA TRP A 156 5.76 -10.90 0.79
C TRP A 156 6.24 -10.12 2.01
N LEU A 157 6.41 -10.81 3.12
CA LEU A 157 6.64 -10.25 4.45
C LEU A 157 8.06 -10.53 4.91
N GLY A 158 8.73 -9.53 5.42
CA GLY A 158 10.08 -9.68 5.97
C GLY A 158 10.46 -8.56 6.94
N ARG A 159 11.58 -8.74 7.60
CA ARG A 159 12.19 -7.69 8.41
C ARG A 159 12.82 -6.61 7.54
N TYR A 160 12.88 -5.38 8.05
CA TYR A 160 13.63 -4.31 7.42
C TYR A 160 14.88 -3.96 8.24
N PRO A 161 16.08 -3.80 7.62
CA PRO A 161 16.32 -3.83 6.17
C PRO A 161 16.40 -5.24 5.58
N GLY A 162 16.40 -6.29 6.37
CA GLY A 162 16.45 -7.67 5.88
C GLY A 162 16.39 -8.70 7.00
N GLY A 163 16.21 -9.96 6.61
CA GLY A 163 16.11 -11.11 7.50
C GLY A 163 14.69 -11.42 7.94
N LEU A 164 14.61 -12.40 8.85
CA LEU A 164 13.38 -12.86 9.49
C LEU A 164 13.57 -12.84 11.02
N ASP A 165 12.49 -12.77 11.76
CA ASP A 165 12.49 -12.90 13.21
C ASP A 165 11.18 -13.57 13.69
N PRO A 166 11.11 -13.98 14.97
CA PRO A 166 9.91 -14.63 15.51
C PRO A 166 8.62 -13.76 15.44
N ASP A 167 8.75 -12.44 15.38
CA ASP A 167 7.61 -11.54 15.24
C ASP A 167 7.03 -11.63 13.81
N THR A 168 7.88 -11.58 12.78
CA THR A 168 7.49 -11.74 11.37
C THR A 168 6.89 -13.12 11.09
N GLU A 169 7.48 -14.19 11.66
CA GLU A 169 6.98 -15.55 11.51
C GLU A 169 5.59 -15.71 12.13
N ARG A 170 5.40 -15.24 13.36
CA ARG A 170 4.11 -15.30 14.05
C ARG A 170 3.04 -14.52 13.27
N TRP A 171 3.37 -13.33 12.77
CA TRP A 171 2.41 -12.54 12.00
C TRP A 171 2.05 -13.21 10.67
N ALA A 172 3.01 -13.82 9.99
CA ALA A 172 2.74 -14.61 8.80
C ALA A 172 1.71 -15.73 9.06
N ASP A 173 1.85 -16.42 10.20
CA ASP A 173 0.92 -17.48 10.58
C ASP A 173 -0.48 -16.93 10.91
N ASP A 174 -0.56 -15.79 11.59
CA ASP A 174 -1.84 -15.13 11.87
C ASP A 174 -2.53 -14.69 10.58
N LEU A 175 -1.81 -14.11 9.64
CA LEU A 175 -2.35 -13.73 8.33
C LEU A 175 -2.77 -14.95 7.48
N ARG A 176 -2.01 -16.04 7.50
CA ARG A 176 -2.38 -17.29 6.80
C ARG A 176 -3.70 -17.84 7.32
N ARG A 177 -3.89 -17.84 8.66
CA ARG A 177 -5.16 -18.22 9.28
C ARG A 177 -6.31 -17.27 8.91
N ALA A 178 -5.98 -16.01 8.66
CA ALA A 178 -6.91 -14.96 8.24
C ALA A 178 -7.17 -14.92 6.71
N ASN A 179 -6.95 -16.03 6.00
CA ASN A 179 -7.23 -16.19 4.56
C ASN A 179 -6.36 -15.32 3.63
N PHE A 180 -5.09 -15.11 3.98
CA PHE A 180 -4.10 -14.52 3.09
C PHE A 180 -3.05 -15.54 2.66
N VAL A 181 -2.47 -15.36 1.49
CA VAL A 181 -1.20 -16.02 1.14
C VAL A 181 -0.05 -15.18 1.69
N VAL A 182 0.84 -15.80 2.45
CA VAL A 182 2.00 -15.11 3.02
C VAL A 182 3.28 -15.86 2.72
N ARG A 183 4.17 -15.18 2.02
CA ARG A 183 5.52 -15.59 1.74
C ARG A 183 6.48 -14.84 2.68
N LEU A 184 7.28 -15.56 3.44
CA LEU A 184 8.37 -14.96 4.21
C LEU A 184 9.57 -14.72 3.31
N VAL A 185 10.15 -13.52 3.36
CA VAL A 185 11.29 -13.10 2.56
C VAL A 185 12.35 -12.43 3.42
N ASP A 186 13.59 -12.76 3.18
CA ASP A 186 14.74 -12.22 3.91
C ASP A 186 15.31 -10.93 3.31
N ASP A 187 14.88 -10.58 2.09
CA ASP A 187 15.23 -9.36 1.36
C ASP A 187 13.97 -8.57 0.99
N LEU A 188 13.33 -8.00 1.99
CA LEU A 188 12.11 -7.20 1.82
C LEU A 188 12.26 -6.02 0.83
N PRO A 189 13.38 -5.23 0.84
CA PRO A 189 13.54 -4.12 -0.09
C PRO A 189 13.40 -4.52 -1.56
N ARG A 190 13.90 -5.68 -1.95
CA ARG A 190 13.81 -6.23 -3.29
C ARG A 190 12.34 -6.45 -3.71
N TRP A 191 11.51 -7.01 -2.83
CA TRP A 191 10.08 -7.23 -3.07
C TRP A 191 9.27 -5.95 -3.09
N LYS A 192 9.63 -4.99 -2.26
CA LYS A 192 9.04 -3.64 -2.27
C LYS A 192 9.38 -2.89 -3.55
N ALA A 193 10.61 -3.00 -4.05
CA ALA A 193 11.02 -2.42 -5.32
C ALA A 193 10.24 -3.03 -6.51
N GLY A 194 10.00 -4.35 -6.50
CA GLY A 194 9.15 -5.01 -7.49
C GLY A 194 7.70 -4.50 -7.46
N LYS A 195 7.15 -4.31 -6.25
CA LYS A 195 5.82 -3.72 -6.09
C LYS A 195 5.78 -2.25 -6.55
N LEU A 196 6.83 -1.48 -6.30
CA LEU A 196 6.94 -0.10 -6.79
C LEU A 196 6.85 -0.07 -8.32
N LEU A 197 7.59 -0.94 -9.03
CA LEU A 197 7.49 -1.04 -10.49
C LEU A 197 6.07 -1.33 -10.99
N ALA A 198 5.33 -2.19 -10.28
CA ALA A 198 3.93 -2.46 -10.61
C ALA A 198 3.05 -1.22 -10.38
N ASN A 199 3.28 -0.50 -9.28
CA ASN A 199 2.48 0.65 -8.89
C ASN A 199 2.70 1.91 -9.74
N LEU A 200 3.76 1.99 -10.55
CA LEU A 200 3.96 3.10 -11.50
C LEU A 200 2.78 3.21 -12.49
N ALA A 201 2.13 2.09 -12.81
CA ALA A 201 0.94 2.06 -13.66
C ALA A 201 -0.29 2.74 -13.05
N ASN A 202 -0.32 2.95 -11.73
CA ASN A 202 -1.46 3.56 -11.06
C ASN A 202 -1.74 4.99 -11.52
N ALA A 203 -0.69 5.73 -11.89
CA ALA A 203 -0.80 7.08 -12.42
C ALA A 203 -1.48 7.08 -13.80
N ALA A 204 -1.05 6.20 -14.71
CA ALA A 204 -1.65 6.09 -16.04
C ALA A 204 -3.11 5.58 -15.95
N ASP A 205 -3.41 4.58 -15.10
CA ASP A 205 -4.78 4.13 -14.85
C ASP A 205 -5.69 5.26 -14.33
N ALA A 206 -5.16 6.15 -13.50
CA ALA A 206 -5.94 7.26 -12.98
C ALA A 206 -6.18 8.38 -14.00
N LEU A 207 -5.20 8.66 -14.87
CA LEU A 207 -5.28 9.72 -15.86
C LEU A 207 -5.98 9.28 -17.16
N PHE A 208 -5.74 8.03 -17.59
CA PHE A 208 -6.16 7.49 -18.88
C PHE A 208 -6.80 6.10 -18.73
N PRO A 209 -7.87 5.94 -17.93
CA PRO A 209 -8.39 4.63 -17.54
C PRO A 209 -8.94 3.81 -18.71
N ASP A 210 -9.36 4.47 -19.78
CA ASP A 210 -10.06 3.86 -20.91
C ASP A 210 -9.23 3.95 -22.23
N ASP A 211 -7.93 4.30 -22.15
CA ASP A 211 -7.06 4.39 -23.33
C ASP A 211 -6.07 3.20 -23.35
N ASP A 212 -6.20 2.35 -24.36
CA ASP A 212 -5.36 1.14 -24.54
C ASP A 212 -3.87 1.47 -24.64
N ARG A 213 -3.49 2.67 -25.09
CA ARG A 213 -2.11 3.15 -25.18
C ARG A 213 -1.47 3.43 -23.81
N ALA A 214 -2.26 3.51 -22.75
CA ALA A 214 -1.73 3.59 -21.39
C ALA A 214 -0.79 2.42 -21.04
N GLY A 215 -0.98 1.26 -21.71
CA GLY A 215 -0.08 0.12 -21.60
C GLY A 215 1.34 0.40 -22.10
N GLU A 216 1.48 1.11 -23.22
CA GLU A 216 2.77 1.53 -23.77
C GLU A 216 3.49 2.52 -22.84
N LEU A 217 2.75 3.52 -22.33
CA LEU A 217 3.28 4.45 -21.33
C LEU A 217 3.76 3.72 -20.07
N ASN A 218 3.02 2.75 -19.57
CA ASN A 218 3.41 1.96 -18.41
C ASN A 218 4.71 1.16 -18.64
N GLN A 219 4.93 0.65 -19.86
CA GLN A 219 6.18 -0.02 -20.23
C GLN A 219 7.36 0.97 -20.18
N ALA A 220 7.19 2.15 -20.75
CA ALA A 220 8.22 3.18 -20.75
C ALA A 220 8.56 3.70 -19.32
N LEU A 221 7.56 3.97 -18.50
CA LEU A 221 7.74 4.35 -17.09
C LEU A 221 8.54 3.30 -16.30
N ARG A 222 8.22 2.02 -16.52
CA ARG A 222 8.95 0.91 -15.88
C ARG A 222 10.36 0.73 -16.42
N ALA A 223 10.60 0.99 -17.72
CA ALA A 223 11.92 0.93 -18.31
C ALA A 223 12.85 1.99 -17.71
N GLU A 224 12.38 3.23 -17.60
CA GLU A 224 13.08 4.32 -16.92
C GLU A 224 13.35 3.96 -15.44
N ALA A 225 12.35 3.47 -14.73
CA ALA A 225 12.47 3.09 -13.32
C ALA A 225 13.48 1.96 -13.09
N ARG A 226 13.55 0.96 -13.97
CA ARG A 226 14.55 -0.13 -13.84
C ARG A 226 15.98 0.39 -13.93
N GLN A 227 16.27 1.36 -14.79
CA GLN A 227 17.59 1.99 -14.87
C GLN A 227 17.94 2.69 -13.56
N VAL A 228 16.98 3.41 -12.99
CA VAL A 228 17.13 4.11 -11.71
C VAL A 228 17.37 3.13 -10.56
N LEU A 229 16.56 2.08 -10.45
CA LEU A 229 16.68 1.07 -9.40
C LEU A 229 18.02 0.33 -9.49
N ALA A 230 18.47 -0.01 -10.70
CA ALA A 230 19.78 -0.63 -10.91
C ALA A 230 20.92 0.30 -10.46
N ALA A 231 20.86 1.60 -10.78
CA ALA A 231 21.84 2.59 -10.32
C ALA A 231 21.82 2.77 -8.80
N ALA A 232 20.67 2.61 -8.16
CA ALA A 232 20.49 2.63 -6.72
C ALA A 232 20.91 1.31 -6.02
N GLY A 233 21.33 0.29 -6.77
CA GLY A 233 21.70 -1.01 -6.23
C GLY A 233 20.49 -1.87 -5.79
N LEU A 234 19.29 -1.54 -6.26
CA LEU A 234 18.07 -2.28 -6.00
C LEU A 234 17.74 -3.22 -7.17
N ASP A 235 17.62 -4.51 -6.88
CA ASP A 235 17.23 -5.54 -7.84
C ASP A 235 15.76 -5.96 -7.57
N PRO A 236 14.78 -5.41 -8.31
CA PRO A 236 13.37 -5.65 -8.01
C PRO A 236 12.95 -7.09 -8.28
N ALA A 237 12.36 -7.76 -7.28
CA ALA A 237 11.79 -9.08 -7.46
C ALA A 237 10.48 -9.01 -8.27
N ASP A 238 10.29 -9.96 -9.18
CA ASP A 238 9.00 -10.15 -9.85
C ASP A 238 8.19 -11.21 -9.08
N PRO A 239 7.02 -10.88 -8.55
CA PRO A 239 6.17 -11.85 -7.87
C PRO A 239 5.75 -13.04 -8.73
N ARG A 240 5.79 -12.90 -10.06
CA ARG A 240 5.47 -13.99 -11.01
C ARG A 240 6.56 -15.06 -11.07
N ASP A 241 7.78 -14.72 -10.64
CA ASP A 241 8.92 -15.61 -10.59
C ASP A 241 9.06 -16.32 -9.23
N ASP A 242 8.18 -16.03 -8.26
CA ASP A 242 8.18 -16.72 -6.97
C ASP A 242 7.65 -18.15 -7.12
N PRO A 243 8.47 -19.20 -6.89
CA PRO A 243 8.05 -20.58 -7.10
C PRO A 243 7.03 -21.07 -6.05
N GLU A 244 6.87 -20.33 -4.93
CA GLU A 244 5.98 -20.71 -3.84
C GLU A 244 4.61 -20.01 -3.91
N VAL A 245 4.43 -19.06 -4.85
CA VAL A 245 3.19 -18.29 -5.00
C VAL A 245 2.66 -18.38 -6.43
N ASP A 246 1.59 -19.09 -6.63
CA ASP A 246 0.91 -19.10 -7.93
C ASP A 246 -0.08 -17.92 -8.04
N LEU A 247 0.37 -16.81 -8.60
CA LEU A 247 -0.49 -15.65 -8.84
C LEU A 247 -1.61 -15.89 -9.86
N ARG A 248 -1.54 -16.97 -10.67
CA ARG A 248 -2.61 -17.31 -11.62
C ARG A 248 -3.81 -17.95 -10.92
N ALA A 249 -3.60 -18.46 -9.70
CA ALA A 249 -4.69 -18.95 -8.86
C ALA A 249 -5.55 -17.82 -8.26
N PHE A 250 -5.08 -16.56 -8.36
CA PHE A 250 -5.82 -15.40 -7.88
C PHE A 250 -6.71 -14.81 -8.96
N GLY A 251 -7.96 -14.56 -8.61
CA GLY A 251 -8.93 -13.86 -9.43
C GLY A 251 -9.55 -12.66 -8.72
N LEU A 252 -10.28 -11.87 -9.47
CA LEU A 252 -11.21 -10.86 -8.95
C LEU A 252 -12.63 -11.35 -9.20
N ALA A 253 -13.44 -11.41 -8.15
CA ALA A 253 -14.84 -11.80 -8.28
C ALA A 253 -15.60 -10.83 -9.19
N PRO A 254 -16.19 -11.29 -10.31
CA PRO A 254 -16.86 -10.41 -11.27
C PRO A 254 -17.98 -9.58 -10.63
N ALA A 255 -18.68 -10.14 -9.66
CA ALA A 255 -19.78 -9.47 -8.95
C ALA A 255 -19.36 -8.21 -8.15
N LEU A 256 -18.08 -8.04 -7.89
CA LEU A 256 -17.55 -6.90 -7.12
C LEU A 256 -16.77 -5.89 -7.99
N LEU A 257 -16.60 -6.13 -9.29
CA LEU A 257 -15.80 -5.25 -10.16
C LEU A 257 -16.36 -3.83 -10.23
N ASP A 258 -17.69 -3.67 -10.27
CA ASP A 258 -18.34 -2.35 -10.28
C ASP A 258 -18.13 -1.56 -8.97
N ARG A 259 -17.84 -2.26 -7.87
CA ARG A 259 -17.54 -1.68 -6.55
C ARG A 259 -16.04 -1.52 -6.31
N TYR A 260 -15.22 -2.07 -7.20
CA TYR A 260 -13.77 -2.07 -7.07
C TYR A 260 -13.15 -0.82 -7.64
N GLY A 261 -13.20 0.27 -7.37
CA GLY A 261 -12.68 1.57 -7.84
C GLY A 261 -11.33 1.63 -8.57
N GLY A 262 -10.77 0.53 -9.06
CA GLY A 262 -9.50 0.49 -9.80
C GLY A 262 -8.25 0.68 -8.93
N SER A 263 -7.20 1.29 -9.48
CA SER A 263 -5.94 1.53 -8.75
C SER A 263 -6.09 2.47 -7.55
N SER A 264 -5.13 2.44 -6.62
CA SER A 264 -5.14 3.30 -5.43
C SER A 264 -5.12 4.80 -5.77
N THR A 265 -4.44 5.20 -6.85
CA THR A 265 -4.43 6.59 -7.34
C THR A 265 -5.80 6.98 -7.89
N ARG A 266 -6.42 6.11 -8.72
CA ARG A 266 -7.77 6.32 -9.25
C ARG A 266 -8.79 6.45 -8.11
N GLN A 267 -8.76 5.58 -7.11
CA GLN A 267 -9.61 5.68 -5.92
C GLN A 267 -9.41 7.00 -5.16
N SER A 268 -8.17 7.49 -5.08
CA SER A 268 -7.86 8.75 -4.40
C SER A 268 -8.46 9.96 -5.13
N LEU A 269 -8.35 10.01 -6.47
CA LEU A 269 -8.99 11.05 -7.29
C LEU A 269 -10.51 10.95 -7.20
N SER A 270 -11.09 9.73 -7.24
CA SER A 270 -12.55 9.53 -7.12
C SER A 270 -13.11 10.06 -5.79
N ARG A 271 -12.34 10.02 -4.70
CA ARG A 271 -12.74 10.59 -3.42
C ARG A 271 -12.57 12.11 -3.33
N ALA A 272 -11.99 12.73 -4.34
CA ALA A 272 -11.64 14.17 -4.35
C ALA A 272 -10.89 14.60 -3.07
N SER A 273 -10.02 13.74 -2.55
CA SER A 273 -9.28 14.01 -1.30
C SER A 273 -8.14 15.03 -1.48
N GLY A 274 -7.84 15.43 -2.71
CA GLY A 274 -6.70 16.28 -3.05
C GLY A 274 -5.34 15.63 -2.81
N ASP A 275 -5.31 14.34 -2.47
CA ASP A 275 -4.16 13.65 -1.90
C ASP A 275 -3.93 12.29 -2.56
N THR A 276 -2.77 12.13 -3.20
CA THR A 276 -2.34 10.90 -3.87
C THR A 276 -0.95 10.48 -3.39
N GLU A 277 -0.58 9.22 -3.61
CA GLU A 277 0.77 8.73 -3.31
C GLU A 277 1.74 8.87 -4.49
N ALA A 278 1.42 9.69 -5.50
CA ALA A 278 2.27 9.87 -6.68
C ALA A 278 3.70 10.30 -6.33
N ASP A 279 3.86 11.11 -5.28
CA ASP A 279 5.18 11.57 -4.80
C ASP A 279 6.03 10.44 -4.19
N PHE A 280 5.39 9.36 -3.72
CA PHE A 280 6.04 8.19 -3.12
C PHE A 280 6.02 6.95 -4.02
N LEU A 281 5.49 7.09 -5.24
CA LEU A 281 5.50 6.06 -6.29
C LEU A 281 6.36 6.53 -7.47
N ASN A 282 5.78 7.25 -8.43
CA ASN A 282 6.58 7.82 -9.53
C ASN A 282 7.64 8.81 -9.00
N GLY A 283 7.30 9.60 -7.98
CA GLY A 283 8.21 10.52 -7.30
C GLY A 283 9.37 9.84 -6.56
N GLU A 284 9.22 8.60 -6.11
CA GLU A 284 10.34 7.81 -5.56
C GLU A 284 11.38 7.51 -6.64
N ILE A 285 10.93 7.16 -7.85
CA ILE A 285 11.83 6.97 -9.00
C ILE A 285 12.55 8.29 -9.34
N VAL A 286 11.82 9.41 -9.29
CA VAL A 286 12.40 10.74 -9.51
C VAL A 286 13.46 11.07 -8.45
N LEU A 287 13.18 10.80 -7.18
CA LEU A 287 14.12 11.00 -6.08
C LEU A 287 15.38 10.17 -6.26
N LEU A 288 15.24 8.87 -6.48
CA LEU A 288 16.37 7.97 -6.70
C LEU A 288 17.16 8.35 -7.95
N GLY A 289 16.48 8.73 -9.04
CA GLY A 289 17.12 9.22 -10.24
C GLY A 289 18.02 10.44 -9.98
N ARG A 290 17.55 11.42 -9.21
CA ARG A 290 18.33 12.59 -8.80
C ARG A 290 19.51 12.23 -7.90
N LEU A 291 19.33 11.30 -6.98
CA LEU A 291 20.39 10.84 -6.07
C LEU A 291 21.50 10.07 -6.79
N HIS A 292 21.17 9.34 -7.85
CA HIS A 292 22.11 8.48 -8.59
C HIS A 292 22.47 9.01 -9.97
N GLY A 293 22.03 10.23 -10.33
CA GLY A 293 22.38 10.86 -11.59
C GLY A 293 21.74 10.23 -12.84
N VAL A 294 20.60 9.55 -12.68
CA VAL A 294 19.83 8.95 -13.78
C VAL A 294 18.64 9.84 -14.13
N PRO A 295 18.49 10.29 -15.38
CA PRO A 295 17.34 11.11 -15.79
C PRO A 295 16.01 10.33 -15.68
N THR A 296 14.96 11.04 -15.23
CA THR A 296 13.62 10.46 -15.05
C THR A 296 12.52 11.36 -15.63
N PRO A 297 12.59 11.75 -16.91
CA PRO A 297 11.65 12.72 -17.48
C PRO A 297 10.21 12.21 -17.52
N LEU A 298 9.97 10.93 -17.83
CA LEU A 298 8.62 10.38 -17.87
C LEU A 298 7.97 10.29 -16.49
N ASN A 299 8.68 9.71 -15.52
CA ASN A 299 8.16 9.62 -14.14
C ASN A 299 7.97 11.02 -13.53
N SER A 300 8.82 11.99 -13.84
CA SER A 300 8.66 13.38 -13.40
C SER A 300 7.40 14.03 -13.99
N ARG A 301 7.17 13.86 -15.29
CA ARG A 301 6.00 14.46 -15.97
C ARG A 301 4.68 13.85 -15.48
N ILE A 302 4.61 12.51 -15.36
CA ILE A 302 3.37 11.87 -14.91
C ILE A 302 3.09 12.16 -13.43
N GLN A 303 4.13 12.25 -12.58
CA GLN A 303 4.01 12.71 -11.19
C GLN A 303 3.38 14.10 -11.13
N ALA A 304 3.90 15.05 -11.89
CA ALA A 304 3.40 16.43 -11.94
C ALA A 304 1.95 16.48 -12.45
N ALA A 305 1.60 15.67 -13.45
CA ALA A 305 0.24 15.59 -13.98
C ALA A 305 -0.74 15.08 -12.92
N VAL A 306 -0.42 14.01 -12.21
CA VAL A 306 -1.28 13.47 -11.13
C VAL A 306 -1.43 14.49 -10.00
N ALA A 307 -0.35 15.18 -9.61
CA ALA A 307 -0.39 16.21 -8.58
C ALA A 307 -1.28 17.40 -8.99
N SER A 308 -1.25 17.83 -10.26
CA SER A 308 -2.14 18.88 -10.77
C SER A 308 -3.60 18.44 -10.73
N VAL A 309 -3.90 17.27 -11.27
CA VAL A 309 -5.25 16.69 -11.32
C VAL A 309 -5.85 16.56 -9.91
N ALA A 310 -5.04 16.09 -8.96
CA ALA A 310 -5.48 15.94 -7.56
C ALA A 310 -5.78 17.31 -6.91
N ARG A 311 -4.89 18.29 -7.10
CA ARG A 311 -5.05 19.66 -6.57
C ARG A 311 -6.28 20.36 -7.15
N ASP A 312 -6.48 20.19 -8.46
CA ASP A 312 -7.54 20.88 -9.21
C ASP A 312 -8.91 20.14 -9.11
N GLY A 313 -8.95 19.01 -8.38
CA GLY A 313 -10.18 18.22 -8.16
C GLY A 313 -10.72 17.56 -9.44
N VAL A 314 -9.87 17.32 -10.44
CA VAL A 314 -10.27 16.67 -11.68
C VAL A 314 -10.52 15.19 -11.44
N PRO A 315 -11.66 14.63 -11.88
CA PRO A 315 -11.96 13.21 -11.68
C PRO A 315 -11.03 12.31 -12.53
N PRO A 316 -10.94 11.00 -12.21
CA PRO A 316 -10.21 10.05 -13.03
C PRO A 316 -10.66 10.11 -14.50
N GLY A 317 -9.70 10.06 -15.43
CA GLY A 317 -9.98 10.18 -16.88
C GLY A 317 -10.37 11.58 -17.36
N GLY A 318 -10.40 12.58 -16.47
CA GLY A 318 -10.77 13.95 -16.82
C GLY A 318 -9.70 14.76 -17.58
N VAL A 319 -8.53 14.14 -17.88
CA VAL A 319 -7.49 14.75 -18.71
C VAL A 319 -7.65 14.34 -20.19
N GLY A 320 -7.37 15.29 -21.09
CA GLY A 320 -7.43 14.98 -22.52
C GLY A 320 -6.30 14.06 -22.99
N THR A 321 -6.50 13.39 -24.14
CA THR A 321 -5.53 12.48 -24.75
C THR A 321 -4.23 13.15 -25.19
N ALA A 322 -4.22 14.47 -25.40
CA ALA A 322 -3.03 15.24 -25.78
C ALA A 322 -1.87 15.04 -24.79
N LEU A 323 -2.15 14.94 -23.49
CA LEU A 323 -1.10 14.66 -22.51
C LEU A 323 -0.51 13.25 -22.70
N LEU A 324 -1.32 12.26 -23.04
CA LEU A 324 -0.85 10.91 -23.33
C LEU A 324 0.00 10.89 -24.62
N ASP A 325 -0.44 11.59 -25.67
CA ASP A 325 0.31 11.71 -26.93
C ASP A 325 1.70 12.33 -26.70
N ASP A 326 1.78 13.38 -25.90
CA ASP A 326 3.04 14.03 -25.53
C ASP A 326 3.96 13.08 -24.73
N LEU A 327 3.41 12.35 -23.75
CA LEU A 327 4.19 11.40 -22.94
C LEU A 327 4.72 10.23 -23.79
N LEU A 328 3.93 9.72 -24.74
CA LEU A 328 4.35 8.66 -25.65
C LEU A 328 5.40 9.16 -26.65
N CYS A 329 5.29 10.40 -27.13
CA CYS A 329 6.32 11.02 -27.97
C CYS A 329 7.68 11.10 -27.23
N ASP A 330 7.67 11.53 -25.98
CA ASP A 330 8.89 11.56 -25.16
C ASP A 330 9.46 10.15 -24.92
N ALA A 331 8.61 9.16 -24.68
CA ALA A 331 9.02 7.78 -24.52
C ALA A 331 9.72 7.23 -25.75
N ALA A 332 9.20 7.55 -26.95
CA ALA A 332 9.80 7.13 -28.23
C ALA A 332 11.19 7.77 -28.45
N GLN A 333 11.37 9.03 -28.04
CA GLN A 333 12.66 9.73 -28.16
C GLN A 333 13.75 9.15 -27.24
N GLN A 334 13.36 8.61 -26.07
CA GLN A 334 14.29 7.96 -25.14
C GLN A 334 14.70 6.55 -25.55
N GLY A 335 13.83 5.85 -26.30
CA GLY A 335 14.10 4.51 -26.83
C GLY A 335 14.94 4.50 -28.09
N ALA A 336 15.20 5.66 -28.74
CA ALA A 336 16.04 5.74 -29.89
C ALA A 336 17.53 5.58 -29.47
N PRO A 337 18.30 4.66 -30.07
CA PRO A 337 19.71 4.53 -29.76
C PRO A 337 20.40 5.85 -30.10
N THR A 338 21.04 6.46 -29.13
CA THR A 338 21.99 7.56 -29.34
C THR A 338 23.12 7.00 -30.18
N GLY A 339 23.16 7.40 -31.46
CA GLY A 339 24.13 6.96 -32.47
C GLY A 339 25.57 7.38 -32.14
#